data_166a9bcf616591ed49e815a00a1fae12
#
_entry.id   166a9bcf616591ed49e815a00a1fae12
#
_cell.length_a   1.000
_cell.length_b   1.000
_cell.length_c   1.000
_cell.angle_alpha   90.00
_cell.angle_beta   90.00
_cell.angle_gamma   90.00
#
_symmetry.space_group_name_H-M   'P 1'
#
loop_
_entity.id
_entity.type
_entity.pdbx_description
1 polymer ?
#
loop_
_entity_poly.entity_id
_entity_poly.type
_entity_poly.pdbx_seq_one_letter_code
_entity_poly.pdbx_strand_id
1 'polypeptide(L)'
;PAKDQEAKYYEKSSITGENILVRIGNVLGGNNPELARLLTSPKAIECLTRLFGEPPVLFKEKINFKLPGCRPDKLHQDQAAGWNAYSDFFITLGIVVDENRRDNAALSFMKSGNYERKLMTEEWQTLTEDDPPYQPEDGYVLLEADPGDVIFFDAYVPHGSPANTGDRRRRNIFLTFNRLSDGDMKAQYYRDKWENYAPNKAGDARQDVTFRV
;
A
#
# COMPACT_ATOMS: atom_id res chain seq x y z
N PRO A 1 0.57 11.88 21.24
CA PRO A 1 1.05 10.56 20.89
C PRO A 1 2.37 10.72 20.18
N ALA A 2 3.34 9.88 20.54
CA ALA A 2 4.69 9.99 20.02
C ALA A 2 4.66 9.80 18.51
N LYS A 3 5.36 10.65 17.76
CA LYS A 3 5.48 10.67 16.29
C LYS A 3 6.03 9.36 15.70
N ASP A 4 6.42 8.42 16.56
CA ASP A 4 7.13 7.19 16.24
C ASP A 4 6.33 5.92 16.59
N GLN A 5 5.02 6.03 16.81
CA GLN A 5 4.19 4.88 17.15
C GLN A 5 3.59 4.21 15.92
N GLU A 6 3.54 2.87 15.97
CA GLU A 6 2.77 2.07 15.02
C GLU A 6 1.30 2.50 15.00
N ALA A 7 0.73 2.62 13.82
CA ALA A 7 -0.68 2.89 13.61
C ALA A 7 -1.42 1.62 13.19
N LYS A 8 -2.33 1.13 14.01
CA LYS A 8 -3.15 -0.07 13.74
C LYS A 8 -4.54 0.33 13.27
N TYR A 9 -4.96 -0.27 12.15
CA TYR A 9 -6.25 -0.01 11.52
C TYR A 9 -7.08 -1.28 11.50
N TYR A 10 -8.36 -1.14 11.86
CA TYR A 10 -9.31 -2.23 11.95
C TYR A 10 -10.53 -1.95 11.10
N GLU A 11 -11.19 -3.00 10.64
CA GLU A 11 -12.51 -2.94 10.01
C GLU A 11 -13.40 -4.08 10.51
N LYS A 12 -14.70 -4.02 10.17
CA LYS A 12 -15.63 -5.12 10.45
C LYS A 12 -15.46 -6.22 9.40
N SER A 13 -15.22 -7.45 9.85
CA SER A 13 -15.27 -8.61 8.95
C SER A 13 -16.67 -8.76 8.36
N SER A 14 -16.75 -8.89 7.05
CA SER A 14 -18.02 -9.18 6.35
C SER A 14 -18.54 -10.59 6.61
N ILE A 15 -17.70 -11.48 7.16
CA ILE A 15 -18.05 -12.87 7.47
C ILE A 15 -18.51 -13.01 8.93
N THR A 16 -17.75 -12.45 9.89
CA THR A 16 -18.01 -12.67 11.32
C THR A 16 -18.60 -11.45 12.03
N GLY A 17 -18.54 -10.27 11.44
CA GLY A 17 -18.91 -9.01 12.07
C GLY A 17 -17.94 -8.52 13.15
N GLU A 18 -16.87 -9.25 13.45
CA GLU A 18 -15.87 -8.88 14.42
C GLU A 18 -14.88 -7.86 13.85
N ASN A 19 -14.22 -7.12 14.74
CA ASN A 19 -13.12 -6.24 14.33
C ASN A 19 -11.89 -7.06 13.95
N ILE A 20 -11.42 -6.90 12.73
CA ILE A 20 -10.21 -7.54 12.22
C ILE A 20 -9.15 -6.50 11.90
N LEU A 21 -7.90 -6.83 12.18
CA LEU A 21 -6.76 -5.99 11.84
C LEU A 21 -6.53 -6.03 10.33
N VAL A 22 -6.51 -4.86 9.68
CA VAL A 22 -6.31 -4.77 8.22
C VAL A 22 -5.01 -4.10 7.82
N ARG A 23 -4.43 -3.29 8.71
CA ARG A 23 -3.17 -2.59 8.42
C ARG A 23 -2.42 -2.22 9.71
N ILE A 24 -1.09 -2.33 9.64
CA ILE A 24 -0.18 -1.66 10.56
C ILE A 24 0.68 -0.71 9.72
N GLY A 25 0.67 0.58 10.03
CA GLY A 25 1.55 1.59 9.42
C GLY A 25 2.62 2.04 10.39
N ASN A 26 3.71 2.64 9.88
CA ASN A 26 4.85 3.10 10.65
C ASN A 26 5.49 1.99 11.51
N VAL A 27 5.64 0.82 10.93
CA VAL A 27 6.15 -0.38 11.65
C VAL A 27 7.62 -0.25 12.07
N LEU A 28 8.39 0.60 11.38
CA LEU A 28 9.79 0.90 11.73
C LEU A 28 9.91 1.99 12.81
N GLY A 29 8.87 2.74 13.09
CA GLY A 29 8.79 3.68 14.21
C GLY A 29 8.80 3.00 15.58
N GLY A 30 8.43 1.72 15.63
CA GLY A 30 8.39 0.89 16.85
C GLY A 30 9.74 0.32 17.29
N ASN A 31 10.86 0.78 16.75
CA ASN A 31 12.23 0.31 17.07
C ASN A 31 12.44 -1.20 16.89
N ASN A 32 12.17 -1.69 15.68
CA ASN A 32 12.42 -3.06 15.28
C ASN A 32 13.62 -3.15 14.31
N PRO A 33 14.87 -3.27 14.83
CA PRO A 33 16.07 -3.23 14.00
C PRO A 33 16.21 -4.44 13.07
N GLU A 34 15.65 -5.58 13.43
CA GLU A 34 15.68 -6.78 12.59
C GLU A 34 14.77 -6.61 11.38
N LEU A 35 13.57 -6.08 11.60
CA LEU A 35 12.65 -5.74 10.51
C LEU A 35 13.25 -4.67 9.61
N ALA A 36 13.85 -3.62 10.18
CA ALA A 36 14.55 -2.58 9.41
C ALA A 36 15.64 -3.17 8.50
N ARG A 37 16.46 -4.08 9.03
CA ARG A 37 17.52 -4.75 8.26
C ARG A 37 16.97 -5.63 7.15
N LEU A 38 15.90 -6.37 7.42
CA LEU A 38 15.22 -7.18 6.40
C LEU A 38 14.66 -6.32 5.27
N LEU A 39 13.97 -5.24 5.64
CA LEU A 39 13.23 -4.41 4.70
C LEU A 39 14.13 -3.48 3.87
N THR A 40 15.36 -3.22 4.31
CA THR A 40 16.35 -2.38 3.62
C THR A 40 17.57 -3.18 3.17
N SER A 41 17.36 -4.40 2.68
CA SER A 41 18.46 -5.24 2.21
C SER A 41 19.27 -4.56 1.09
N PRO A 42 20.60 -4.77 1.02
CA PRO A 42 21.44 -4.14 -0.02
C PRO A 42 20.95 -4.40 -1.43
N LYS A 43 20.44 -5.61 -1.70
CA LYS A 43 19.90 -5.97 -3.02
C LYS A 43 18.64 -5.17 -3.37
N ALA A 44 17.73 -4.96 -2.41
CA ALA A 44 16.53 -4.14 -2.62
C ALA A 44 16.90 -2.68 -2.91
N ILE A 45 17.85 -2.12 -2.13
CA ILE A 45 18.34 -0.76 -2.32
C ILE A 45 19.04 -0.61 -3.68
N GLU A 46 19.84 -1.59 -4.10
CA GLU A 46 20.46 -1.59 -5.44
C GLU A 46 19.41 -1.57 -6.55
N CYS A 47 18.38 -2.41 -6.46
CA CYS A 47 17.29 -2.41 -7.45
C CYS A 47 16.57 -1.05 -7.50
N LEU A 48 16.22 -0.49 -6.34
CA LEU A 48 15.59 0.82 -6.26
C LEU A 48 16.47 1.93 -6.82
N THR A 49 17.78 1.90 -6.52
CA THR A 49 18.76 2.87 -7.07
C THR A 49 18.78 2.82 -8.60
N ARG A 50 18.74 1.63 -9.18
CA ARG A 50 18.68 1.48 -10.66
C ARG A 50 17.36 1.99 -11.24
N LEU A 51 16.23 1.76 -10.55
CA LEU A 51 14.91 2.21 -11.00
C LEU A 51 14.74 3.73 -10.89
N PHE A 52 15.29 4.37 -9.87
CA PHE A 52 15.27 5.81 -9.69
C PHE A 52 16.37 6.55 -10.47
N GLY A 53 17.50 5.90 -10.76
CA GLY A 53 18.71 6.51 -11.27
C GLY A 53 19.55 7.21 -10.18
N GLU A 54 19.13 7.15 -8.93
CA GLU A 54 19.79 7.74 -7.75
C GLU A 54 19.39 6.96 -6.48
N PRO A 55 20.05 7.20 -5.32
CA PRO A 55 19.70 6.51 -4.08
C PRO A 55 18.24 6.73 -3.65
N PRO A 56 17.54 5.69 -3.17
CA PRO A 56 16.20 5.81 -2.64
C PRO A 56 16.20 6.29 -1.19
N VAL A 57 15.14 7.01 -0.80
CA VAL A 57 14.83 7.36 0.59
C VAL A 57 13.49 6.76 0.97
N LEU A 58 13.40 6.13 2.14
CA LEU A 58 12.16 5.54 2.62
C LEU A 58 11.15 6.63 3.00
N PHE A 59 10.03 6.65 2.31
CA PHE A 59 8.92 7.58 2.55
C PHE A 59 7.92 7.06 3.57
N LYS A 60 7.45 5.82 3.39
CA LYS A 60 6.51 5.19 4.31
C LYS A 60 6.61 3.67 4.25
N GLU A 61 6.08 3.02 5.28
CA GLU A 61 5.93 1.57 5.30
C GLU A 61 4.64 1.13 5.97
N LYS A 62 4.12 -0.01 5.52
CA LYS A 62 2.91 -0.64 6.05
C LYS A 62 2.95 -2.16 5.89
N ILE A 63 2.26 -2.85 6.78
CA ILE A 63 1.88 -4.25 6.59
C ILE A 63 0.37 -4.29 6.37
N ASN A 64 -0.06 -4.84 5.25
CA ASN A 64 -1.48 -5.09 4.98
C ASN A 64 -1.83 -6.53 5.34
N PHE A 65 -2.98 -6.67 5.99
CA PHE A 65 -3.56 -7.94 6.40
C PHE A 65 -4.89 -8.12 5.66
N LYS A 66 -4.90 -8.93 4.62
CA LYS A 66 -6.10 -9.31 3.90
C LYS A 66 -6.64 -10.59 4.51
N LEU A 67 -7.21 -10.47 5.71
CA LEU A 67 -7.81 -11.57 6.46
C LEU A 67 -9.16 -11.99 5.84
N PRO A 68 -9.66 -13.21 6.11
CA PRO A 68 -11.01 -13.59 5.76
C PRO A 68 -12.05 -12.57 6.25
N GLY A 69 -12.90 -12.12 5.33
CA GLY A 69 -13.91 -11.08 5.59
C GLY A 69 -13.42 -9.64 5.41
N CYS A 70 -12.18 -9.41 4.98
CA CYS A 70 -11.73 -8.08 4.57
C CYS A 70 -12.46 -7.59 3.32
N ARG A 71 -12.83 -6.31 3.32
CA ARG A 71 -13.45 -5.62 2.17
C ARG A 71 -12.52 -5.57 0.95
N PRO A 72 -13.04 -5.30 -0.26
CA PRO A 72 -12.20 -5.02 -1.40
C PRO A 72 -11.41 -3.70 -1.23
N ASP A 73 -10.24 -3.65 -1.87
CA ASP A 73 -9.56 -2.38 -2.17
C ASP A 73 -9.86 -2.08 -3.63
N LYS A 74 -10.77 -1.14 -3.89
CA LYS A 74 -11.18 -0.75 -5.25
C LYS A 74 -10.00 -0.15 -6.01
N LEU A 75 -10.10 -0.12 -7.33
CA LEU A 75 -9.05 0.38 -8.21
C LEU A 75 -8.69 1.82 -7.88
N HIS A 76 -7.41 2.08 -7.64
CA HIS A 76 -6.88 3.39 -7.27
C HIS A 76 -5.42 3.55 -7.67
N GLN A 77 -4.95 4.80 -7.67
CA GLN A 77 -3.54 5.15 -7.75
C GLN A 77 -3.07 5.65 -6.38
N ASP A 78 -1.99 5.11 -5.85
CA ASP A 78 -1.44 5.54 -4.55
C ASP A 78 -1.06 7.04 -4.57
N GLN A 79 -0.55 7.55 -5.70
CA GLN A 79 -0.18 8.96 -5.88
C GLN A 79 -1.34 9.93 -5.64
N ALA A 80 -2.58 9.53 -5.94
CA ALA A 80 -3.77 10.34 -5.74
C ALA A 80 -4.06 10.65 -4.26
N ALA A 81 -3.44 9.92 -3.33
CA ALA A 81 -3.58 10.17 -1.88
C ALA A 81 -2.86 11.46 -1.39
N GLY A 82 -2.61 12.41 -2.25
CA GLY A 82 -1.97 13.68 -1.90
C GLY A 82 -0.44 13.62 -1.85
N TRP A 83 0.16 12.54 -2.35
CA TRP A 83 1.61 12.37 -2.26
C TRP A 83 2.41 13.36 -3.11
N ASN A 84 1.78 14.05 -4.06
CA ASN A 84 2.38 15.15 -4.82
C ASN A 84 2.92 16.30 -3.92
N ALA A 85 2.45 16.39 -2.68
CA ALA A 85 2.99 17.35 -1.71
C ALA A 85 4.41 17.01 -1.23
N TYR A 86 4.89 15.78 -1.50
CA TYR A 86 6.19 15.30 -1.02
C TYR A 86 7.14 14.96 -2.17
N SER A 87 6.65 14.30 -3.22
CA SER A 87 7.41 13.96 -4.42
C SER A 87 6.45 13.67 -5.59
N ASP A 88 6.94 13.83 -6.80
CA ASP A 88 6.22 13.47 -8.03
C ASP A 88 6.46 12.02 -8.46
N PHE A 89 7.37 11.31 -7.79
CA PHE A 89 7.72 9.94 -8.16
C PHE A 89 8.06 9.05 -6.98
N PHE A 90 7.23 8.05 -6.76
CA PHE A 90 7.45 7.02 -5.76
C PHE A 90 7.47 5.63 -6.40
N ILE A 91 8.30 4.76 -5.83
CA ILE A 91 8.30 3.31 -6.11
C ILE A 91 8.01 2.58 -4.82
N THR A 92 7.05 1.68 -4.87
CA THR A 92 6.73 0.77 -3.76
C THR A 92 7.39 -0.58 -4.00
N LEU A 93 8.15 -1.02 -3.01
CA LEU A 93 8.65 -2.38 -2.86
C LEU A 93 7.63 -3.17 -2.04
N GLY A 94 7.02 -4.19 -2.64
CA GLY A 94 6.12 -5.12 -1.97
C GLY A 94 6.83 -6.44 -1.69
N ILE A 95 6.76 -6.94 -0.45
CA ILE A 95 7.30 -8.23 -0.03
C ILE A 95 6.13 -9.14 0.31
N VAL A 96 6.10 -10.30 -0.32
CA VAL A 96 5.07 -11.32 -0.11
C VAL A 96 5.39 -12.11 1.16
N VAL A 97 4.50 -12.07 2.15
CA VAL A 97 4.63 -12.78 3.43
C VAL A 97 3.84 -14.09 3.41
N ASP A 98 2.59 -14.04 2.97
CA ASP A 98 1.79 -15.22 2.68
C ASP A 98 1.61 -15.33 1.17
N GLU A 99 1.43 -16.52 0.63
CA GLU A 99 1.17 -16.68 -0.80
C GLU A 99 0.01 -15.79 -1.27
N ASN A 100 0.15 -15.20 -2.46
CA ASN A 100 -0.89 -14.44 -3.11
C ASN A 100 -1.52 -15.31 -4.19
N ARG A 101 -2.82 -15.56 -4.09
CA ARG A 101 -3.60 -16.34 -5.06
C ARG A 101 -4.94 -15.65 -5.30
N ARG A 102 -5.60 -16.05 -6.37
CA ARG A 102 -6.93 -15.54 -6.72
C ARG A 102 -7.94 -15.73 -5.57
N ASP A 103 -7.91 -16.86 -4.91
CA ASP A 103 -8.85 -17.26 -3.86
C ASP A 103 -8.60 -16.64 -2.48
N ASN A 104 -7.45 -15.97 -2.27
CA ASN A 104 -7.16 -15.19 -1.07
C ASN A 104 -6.95 -13.70 -1.36
N ALA A 105 -7.61 -13.21 -2.41
CA ALA A 105 -7.67 -11.80 -2.76
C ALA A 105 -6.32 -11.18 -3.20
N ALA A 106 -5.58 -11.87 -4.08
CA ALA A 106 -4.39 -11.31 -4.71
C ALA A 106 -4.64 -9.95 -5.37
N LEU A 107 -3.60 -9.12 -5.43
CA LEU A 107 -3.65 -7.80 -6.07
C LEU A 107 -3.75 -7.93 -7.59
N SER A 108 -4.53 -7.06 -8.21
CA SER A 108 -4.53 -6.82 -9.65
C SER A 108 -3.86 -5.49 -9.96
N PHE A 109 -2.98 -5.47 -10.94
CA PHE A 109 -2.30 -4.28 -11.44
C PHE A 109 -2.66 -4.02 -12.90
N MET A 110 -2.87 -2.77 -13.27
CA MET A 110 -3.00 -2.41 -14.68
C MET A 110 -1.67 -2.69 -15.39
N LYS A 111 -1.73 -3.31 -16.57
CA LYS A 111 -0.53 -3.62 -17.37
C LYS A 111 0.18 -2.34 -17.78
N SER A 112 1.51 -2.41 -17.81
CA SER A 112 2.33 -1.36 -18.41
C SER A 112 1.89 -1.07 -19.86
N GLY A 113 1.80 0.22 -20.19
CA GLY A 113 1.27 0.69 -21.49
C GLY A 113 -0.23 1.01 -21.49
N ASN A 114 -0.99 0.60 -20.46
CA ASN A 114 -2.41 0.94 -20.33
C ASN A 114 -2.64 2.14 -19.40
N TYR A 115 -1.61 2.67 -18.78
CA TYR A 115 -1.64 3.90 -17.99
C TYR A 115 -0.39 4.73 -18.24
N GLU A 116 -0.49 6.01 -17.95
CA GLU A 116 0.65 6.94 -17.98
C GLU A 116 1.05 7.30 -16.55
N ARG A 117 2.28 7.80 -16.37
CA ARG A 117 2.73 8.34 -15.08
C ARG A 117 2.11 9.71 -14.81
N LYS A 118 0.79 9.72 -14.70
CA LYS A 118 -0.04 10.86 -14.31
C LYS A 118 -1.27 10.39 -13.57
N LEU A 119 -1.88 11.29 -12.80
CA LEU A 119 -3.16 11.01 -12.15
C LEU A 119 -4.26 10.86 -13.21
N MET A 120 -5.08 9.84 -13.06
CA MET A 120 -6.27 9.61 -13.87
C MET A 120 -7.47 10.40 -13.34
N THR A 121 -7.37 10.91 -12.09
CA THR A 121 -8.36 11.75 -11.43
C THR A 121 -7.68 12.89 -10.70
N GLU A 122 -8.31 14.06 -10.61
CA GLU A 122 -7.73 15.23 -9.92
C GLU A 122 -7.66 15.05 -8.41
N GLU A 123 -8.58 14.25 -7.86
CA GLU A 123 -8.68 13.96 -6.43
C GLU A 123 -8.68 12.45 -6.18
N TRP A 124 -8.40 12.06 -4.93
CA TRP A 124 -8.53 10.66 -4.53
C TRP A 124 -9.96 10.17 -4.70
N GLN A 125 -10.11 9.19 -5.59
CA GLN A 125 -11.35 8.44 -5.76
C GLN A 125 -11.02 7.07 -6.36
N THR A 126 -11.98 6.16 -6.29
CA THR A 126 -11.88 4.90 -7.02
C THR A 126 -11.99 5.17 -8.52
N LEU A 127 -11.18 4.49 -9.32
CA LEU A 127 -11.16 4.67 -10.78
C LEU A 127 -12.30 3.93 -11.49
N THR A 128 -12.96 3.01 -10.80
CA THR A 128 -14.16 2.29 -11.26
C THR A 128 -15.03 1.91 -10.07
N GLU A 129 -16.32 1.78 -10.30
CA GLU A 129 -17.27 1.23 -9.31
C GLU A 129 -17.23 -0.30 -9.25
N ASP A 130 -16.60 -0.96 -10.24
CA ASP A 130 -16.47 -2.40 -10.26
C ASP A 130 -15.56 -2.90 -9.14
N ASP A 131 -15.94 -4.01 -8.54
CA ASP A 131 -15.12 -4.69 -7.57
C ASP A 131 -14.06 -5.59 -8.26
N PRO A 132 -12.81 -5.64 -7.75
CA PRO A 132 -11.84 -6.61 -8.23
C PRO A 132 -12.31 -8.07 -7.95
N PRO A 133 -11.75 -9.10 -8.59
CA PRO A 133 -10.54 -9.02 -9.42
C PRO A 133 -10.83 -8.53 -10.83
N TYR A 134 -9.96 -7.64 -11.32
CA TYR A 134 -10.00 -7.20 -12.72
C TYR A 134 -9.37 -8.28 -13.60
N GLN A 135 -9.93 -8.45 -14.80
CA GLN A 135 -9.58 -9.58 -15.65
C GLN A 135 -8.35 -9.27 -16.53
N PRO A 136 -7.56 -10.29 -16.89
CA PRO A 136 -6.41 -10.11 -17.80
C PRO A 136 -6.77 -9.54 -19.18
N GLU A 137 -7.94 -9.87 -19.70
CA GLU A 137 -8.50 -9.34 -20.96
C GLU A 137 -8.81 -7.85 -20.87
N ASP A 138 -9.12 -7.33 -19.70
CA ASP A 138 -9.35 -5.90 -19.44
C ASP A 138 -8.04 -5.11 -19.25
N GLY A 139 -6.89 -5.75 -19.49
CA GLY A 139 -5.60 -5.10 -19.38
C GLY A 139 -4.97 -5.12 -18.01
N TYR A 140 -5.33 -6.07 -17.14
CA TYR A 140 -4.77 -6.25 -15.81
C TYR A 140 -3.89 -7.50 -15.69
N VAL A 141 -3.03 -7.50 -14.67
CA VAL A 141 -2.25 -8.66 -14.24
C VAL A 141 -2.62 -8.97 -12.81
N LEU A 142 -3.06 -10.21 -12.56
CA LEU A 142 -3.21 -10.73 -11.21
C LEU A 142 -1.84 -11.11 -10.67
N LEU A 143 -1.48 -10.57 -9.51
CA LEU A 143 -0.23 -10.90 -8.84
C LEU A 143 -0.38 -12.20 -8.06
N GLU A 144 -0.12 -13.33 -8.71
CA GLU A 144 0.10 -14.61 -8.02
C GLU A 144 1.58 -14.74 -7.68
N ALA A 145 1.90 -14.91 -6.40
CA ALA A 145 3.26 -14.86 -5.91
C ALA A 145 3.43 -15.72 -4.64
N ASP A 146 4.65 -16.18 -4.41
CA ASP A 146 5.01 -17.03 -3.28
C ASP A 146 5.68 -16.22 -2.15
N PRO A 147 5.65 -16.72 -0.90
CA PRO A 147 6.35 -16.08 0.21
C PRO A 147 7.83 -15.86 -0.10
N GLY A 148 8.29 -14.62 0.08
CA GLY A 148 9.65 -14.20 -0.25
C GLY A 148 9.78 -13.54 -1.62
N ASP A 149 8.79 -13.64 -2.49
CA ASP A 149 8.77 -12.87 -3.72
C ASP A 149 8.69 -11.37 -3.42
N VAL A 150 9.29 -10.58 -4.32
CA VAL A 150 9.37 -9.13 -4.23
C VAL A 150 8.89 -8.50 -5.52
N ILE A 151 8.04 -7.50 -5.39
CA ILE A 151 7.52 -6.72 -6.51
C ILE A 151 7.89 -5.25 -6.39
N PHE A 152 8.07 -4.59 -7.52
CA PHE A 152 8.26 -3.14 -7.60
C PHE A 152 7.17 -2.55 -8.48
N PHE A 153 6.53 -1.48 -8.01
CA PHE A 153 5.56 -0.73 -8.81
C PHE A 153 5.60 0.75 -8.45
N ASP A 154 5.31 1.60 -9.43
CA ASP A 154 5.21 3.03 -9.19
C ASP A 154 3.86 3.43 -8.61
N ALA A 155 3.78 4.62 -8.00
CA ALA A 155 2.58 5.10 -7.33
C ALA A 155 1.45 5.50 -8.30
N TYR A 156 1.71 5.55 -9.61
CA TYR A 156 0.72 5.86 -10.63
C TYR A 156 0.04 4.62 -11.19
N VAL A 157 0.57 3.40 -10.97
CA VAL A 157 -0.08 2.19 -11.47
C VAL A 157 -1.44 1.99 -10.81
N PRO A 158 -2.55 1.92 -11.57
CA PRO A 158 -3.84 1.55 -11.02
C PRO A 158 -3.82 0.11 -10.50
N HIS A 159 -4.23 -0.09 -9.27
CA HIS A 159 -4.26 -1.41 -8.64
C HIS A 159 -5.40 -1.54 -7.65
N GLY A 160 -5.76 -2.78 -7.35
CA GLY A 160 -6.80 -3.11 -6.39
C GLY A 160 -6.76 -4.58 -5.99
N SER A 161 -7.60 -4.97 -5.04
CA SER A 161 -7.77 -6.37 -4.65
C SER A 161 -9.22 -6.66 -4.26
N PRO A 162 -9.74 -7.87 -4.53
CA PRO A 162 -11.11 -8.23 -4.15
C PRO A 162 -11.27 -8.31 -2.63
N ALA A 163 -12.51 -8.47 -2.18
CA ALA A 163 -12.78 -8.92 -0.82
C ALA A 163 -12.15 -10.31 -0.61
N ASN A 164 -11.62 -10.55 0.58
CA ASN A 164 -11.20 -11.90 0.92
C ASN A 164 -12.38 -12.69 1.48
N THR A 165 -13.03 -13.45 0.63
CA THR A 165 -14.14 -14.34 0.97
C THR A 165 -13.71 -15.78 1.24
N GLY A 166 -12.40 -16.06 1.07
CA GLY A 166 -11.79 -17.35 1.36
C GLY A 166 -11.49 -17.54 2.85
N ASP A 167 -10.85 -18.66 3.17
CA ASP A 167 -10.43 -19.05 4.51
C ASP A 167 -8.96 -18.76 4.80
N ARG A 168 -8.17 -18.38 3.79
CA ARG A 168 -6.74 -18.09 3.89
C ARG A 168 -6.47 -16.61 3.93
N ARG A 169 -5.59 -16.20 4.85
CA ARG A 169 -5.11 -14.81 4.92
C ARG A 169 -4.09 -14.53 3.82
N ARG A 170 -3.88 -13.24 3.53
CA ARG A 170 -2.81 -12.74 2.68
C ARG A 170 -2.18 -11.50 3.33
N ARG A 171 -0.92 -11.60 3.73
CA ARG A 171 -0.14 -10.48 4.27
C ARG A 171 0.94 -10.08 3.30
N ASN A 172 1.07 -8.79 3.07
CA ASN A 172 2.16 -8.20 2.31
C ASN A 172 2.72 -7.00 3.07
N ILE A 173 4.05 -6.83 2.98
CA ILE A 173 4.74 -5.64 3.49
C ILE A 173 4.98 -4.71 2.31
N PHE A 174 4.67 -3.43 2.47
CA PHE A 174 4.90 -2.41 1.45
C PHE A 174 5.79 -1.31 2.01
N LEU A 175 6.90 -1.05 1.29
CA LEU A 175 7.83 0.03 1.56
C LEU A 175 7.81 0.96 0.36
N THR A 176 7.41 2.19 0.57
CA THR A 176 7.39 3.20 -0.48
C THR A 176 8.59 4.12 -0.34
N PHE A 177 9.28 4.35 -1.43
CA PHE A 177 10.48 5.17 -1.51
C PHE A 177 10.28 6.31 -2.49
N ASN A 178 10.97 7.42 -2.23
CA ASN A 178 11.18 8.52 -3.16
C ASN A 178 12.67 8.67 -3.46
N ARG A 179 13.03 9.57 -4.37
CA ARG A 179 14.41 9.87 -4.72
C ARG A 179 15.11 10.67 -3.61
N LEU A 180 16.40 10.48 -3.45
CA LEU A 180 17.21 11.27 -2.52
C LEU A 180 17.13 12.77 -2.82
N SER A 181 17.09 13.15 -4.10
CA SER A 181 16.95 14.56 -4.53
C SER A 181 15.66 15.23 -4.07
N ASP A 182 14.59 14.46 -3.79
CA ASP A 182 13.33 14.97 -3.24
C ASP A 182 13.39 15.17 -1.70
N GLY A 183 14.44 14.64 -1.04
CA GLY A 183 14.66 14.73 0.41
C GLY A 183 14.00 13.64 1.23
N ASP A 184 14.27 13.65 2.55
CA ASP A 184 13.62 12.74 3.52
C ASP A 184 12.30 13.36 4.00
N MET A 185 11.20 12.88 3.44
CA MET A 185 9.85 13.34 3.72
C MET A 185 9.09 12.46 4.72
N LYS A 186 9.70 11.35 5.21
CA LYS A 186 9.02 10.38 6.08
C LYS A 186 8.44 11.01 7.34
N ALA A 187 9.24 11.80 8.05
CA ALA A 187 8.80 12.41 9.30
C ALA A 187 7.66 13.41 9.09
N GLN A 188 7.69 14.19 8.00
CA GLN A 188 6.62 15.12 7.64
C GLN A 188 5.35 14.34 7.27
N TYR A 189 5.44 13.35 6.38
CA TYR A 189 4.32 12.50 6.00
C TYR A 189 3.58 11.92 7.21
N TYR A 190 4.30 11.36 8.19
CA TYR A 190 3.65 10.79 9.37
C TYR A 190 3.05 11.84 10.31
N ARG A 191 3.60 13.06 10.39
CA ARG A 191 2.97 14.19 11.10
C ARG A 191 1.63 14.54 10.46
N ASP A 192 1.64 14.82 9.15
CA ASP A 192 0.46 15.24 8.40
C ASP A 192 -0.63 14.17 8.43
N LYS A 193 -0.21 12.92 8.25
CA LYS A 193 -1.11 11.76 8.34
C LYS A 193 -1.71 11.60 9.72
N TRP A 194 -0.95 11.83 10.78
CA TRP A 194 -1.45 11.75 12.15
C TRP A 194 -2.42 12.87 12.49
N GLU A 195 -2.17 14.06 11.98
CA GLU A 195 -3.07 15.22 12.14
C GLU A 195 -4.39 15.01 11.41
N ASN A 196 -4.34 14.49 10.19
CA ASN A 196 -5.51 14.36 9.33
C ASN A 196 -6.25 13.01 9.47
N TYR A 197 -5.51 11.92 9.75
CA TYR A 197 -6.01 10.54 9.68
C TYR A 197 -5.54 9.64 10.83
N ALA A 198 -5.47 10.14 12.05
CA ALA A 198 -5.10 9.32 13.20
C ALA A 198 -6.03 8.10 13.34
N PRO A 199 -5.50 6.90 13.64
CA PRO A 199 -6.30 5.67 13.75
C PRO A 199 -7.44 5.75 14.78
N ASN A 200 -7.22 6.50 15.84
CA ASN A 200 -8.17 6.69 16.95
C ASN A 200 -9.25 7.76 16.67
N LYS A 201 -9.11 8.55 15.61
CA LYS A 201 -10.18 9.43 15.11
C LYS A 201 -11.19 8.67 14.23
N ALA A 202 -11.01 7.39 14.07
CA ALA A 202 -11.78 6.51 13.19
C ALA A 202 -13.08 5.97 13.80
N GLY A 203 -13.65 6.62 14.78
CA GLY A 203 -15.07 6.44 15.09
C GLY A 203 -15.90 6.93 13.90
N ASP A 204 -17.00 6.29 13.64
CA ASP A 204 -18.13 6.55 12.70
C ASP A 204 -17.95 7.47 11.45
N ALA A 205 -16.93 8.33 11.43
CA ALA A 205 -16.66 9.29 10.35
C ALA A 205 -15.89 8.68 9.15
N ARG A 206 -15.49 7.42 9.20
CA ARG A 206 -14.74 6.77 8.10
C ARG A 206 -15.61 6.05 7.08
N GLN A 207 -16.88 6.40 6.95
CA GLN A 207 -17.69 5.93 5.84
C GLN A 207 -17.30 6.56 4.51
N ASP A 208 -16.66 7.74 4.53
CA ASP A 208 -16.05 8.35 3.35
C ASP A 208 -14.54 8.10 3.35
N VAL A 209 -14.14 7.09 2.60
CA VAL A 209 -12.76 6.63 2.48
C VAL A 209 -11.97 7.52 1.51
N THR A 210 -11.91 8.79 1.76
CA THR A 210 -10.93 9.66 1.10
C THR A 210 -9.65 9.64 1.92
N PHE A 211 -8.71 8.78 1.54
CA PHE A 211 -7.34 8.86 2.04
C PHE A 211 -6.67 10.09 1.42
N ARG A 212 -6.88 11.25 1.99
CA ARG A 212 -6.00 12.38 1.78
C ARG A 212 -5.02 12.44 2.93
N VAL A 213 -3.73 12.55 2.62
CA VAL A 213 -2.71 12.94 3.58
C VAL A 213 -2.76 14.45 3.76
#